data_5a6808b6bbad3e50b6b990d6508371ac
#
_entry.id   5a6808b6bbad3e50b6b990d6508371ac
#
_cell.length_a   1.000
_cell.length_b   1.000
_cell.length_c   1.000
_cell.angle_alpha   90.00
_cell.angle_beta   90.00
_cell.angle_gamma   90.00
#
_symmetry.space_group_name_H-M   'P 1'
#
loop_
_entity.id
_entity.type
_entity.pdbx_description
1 polymer ?
#
loop_
_entity_poly.entity_id
_entity_poly.type
_entity_poly.pdbx_seq_one_letter_code
_entity_poly.pdbx_strand_id
1 'polypeptide(L)'
;MLFRSGDMALVLGEDGQPVPGVSPAAMQMARHVARLIKNELLLSGKSPRRPFQYRDKGSMATIGRSAAVAKMGRLEFSGFPAWLAWLGVHLIFLIGFRNKLAVLLQWAYAYFTYKRGARIITGLSDEPKR
;
A
#
# COMPACT_ATOMS: atom_id res chain seq x y z
N MET A 1 -15.06 -18.44 14.55
CA MET A 1 -14.93 -16.98 14.64
C MET A 1 -14.40 -16.44 13.32
N LEU A 2 -14.95 -15.36 12.78
CA LEU A 2 -14.58 -14.84 11.46
C LEU A 2 -13.85 -13.51 11.63
N PHE A 3 -12.62 -13.41 11.08
CA PHE A 3 -11.86 -12.16 10.98
C PHE A 3 -11.79 -11.73 9.51
N ARG A 4 -11.94 -10.43 9.27
CA ARG A 4 -11.74 -9.81 7.95
C ARG A 4 -10.67 -8.75 8.10
N SER A 5 -9.68 -8.77 7.22
CA SER A 5 -8.62 -7.76 7.18
C SER A 5 -8.03 -7.70 5.77
N GLY A 6 -7.36 -6.61 5.46
CA GLY A 6 -6.74 -6.37 4.16
C GLY A 6 -7.26 -5.11 3.51
N ASP A 7 -6.71 -4.78 2.36
CA ASP A 7 -7.06 -3.58 1.59
C ASP A 7 -8.46 -3.66 0.94
N MET A 8 -8.98 -4.87 0.73
CA MET A 8 -10.32 -5.13 0.22
C MET A 8 -11.39 -5.23 1.33
N ALA A 9 -11.01 -5.19 2.60
CA ALA A 9 -11.96 -5.28 3.70
C ALA A 9 -12.62 -3.92 3.96
N LEU A 10 -13.94 -3.86 3.86
CA LEU A 10 -14.69 -2.68 4.29
C LEU A 10 -14.68 -2.60 5.82
N VAL A 11 -13.96 -1.62 6.33
CA VAL A 11 -13.91 -1.28 7.75
C VAL A 11 -14.25 0.20 7.89
N LEU A 12 -15.16 0.53 8.78
CA LEU A 12 -15.50 1.91 9.07
C LEU A 12 -14.60 2.45 10.19
N GLY A 13 -14.13 3.67 10.02
CA GLY A 13 -13.44 4.42 11.05
C GLY A 13 -14.39 4.93 12.14
N GLU A 14 -13.86 5.61 13.15
CA GLU A 14 -14.66 6.21 14.21
C GLU A 14 -15.57 7.34 13.71
N ASP A 15 -15.22 7.96 12.62
CA ASP A 15 -15.97 8.99 11.90
C ASP A 15 -17.08 8.41 10.98
N GLY A 16 -17.24 7.08 10.97
CA GLY A 16 -18.19 6.36 10.10
C GLY A 16 -17.75 6.30 8.63
N GLN A 17 -16.58 6.87 8.27
CA GLN A 17 -16.06 6.81 6.92
C GLN A 17 -15.30 5.51 6.67
N PRO A 18 -15.30 5.00 5.44
CA PRO A 18 -14.50 3.83 5.09
C PRO A 18 -13.00 4.08 5.28
N VAL A 19 -12.33 3.16 5.96
CA VAL A 19 -10.87 3.14 6.00
C VAL A 19 -10.35 2.89 4.57
N PRO A 20 -9.38 3.69 4.09
CA PRO A 20 -8.91 3.57 2.71
C PRO A 20 -8.28 2.21 2.42
N GLY A 21 -8.56 1.66 1.23
CA GLY A 21 -8.01 0.39 0.74
C GLY A 21 -6.54 0.52 0.31
N VAL A 22 -5.66 0.82 1.25
CA VAL A 22 -4.23 1.03 1.01
C VAL A 22 -3.38 0.09 1.87
N SER A 23 -2.17 -0.21 1.39
CA SER A 23 -1.25 -1.12 2.08
C SER A 23 -0.98 -0.77 3.55
N PRO A 24 -0.77 0.50 3.96
CA PRO A 24 -0.61 0.86 5.37
C PRO A 24 -1.82 0.48 6.23
N ALA A 25 -3.04 0.63 5.72
CA ALA A 25 -4.25 0.24 6.42
C ALA A 25 -4.34 -1.28 6.55
N ALA A 26 -4.12 -2.02 5.46
CA ALA A 26 -4.10 -3.47 5.46
C ALA A 26 -3.09 -4.06 6.47
N MET A 27 -1.88 -3.51 6.52
CA MET A 27 -0.85 -3.93 7.49
C MET A 27 -1.26 -3.63 8.94
N GLN A 28 -1.92 -2.50 9.21
CA GLN A 28 -2.41 -2.17 10.55
C GLN A 28 -3.56 -3.11 10.96
N MET A 29 -4.49 -3.39 10.04
CA MET A 29 -5.58 -4.37 10.27
C MET A 29 -5.01 -5.75 10.57
N ALA A 30 -4.06 -6.25 9.78
CA ALA A 30 -3.45 -7.56 9.99
C ALA A 30 -2.76 -7.67 11.35
N ARG A 31 -2.00 -6.65 11.77
CA ARG A 31 -1.38 -6.60 13.11
C ARG A 31 -2.42 -6.53 14.23
N HIS A 32 -3.54 -5.85 14.02
CA HIS A 32 -4.63 -5.78 14.98
C HIS A 32 -5.28 -7.16 15.14
N VAL A 33 -5.64 -7.83 14.05
CA VAL A 33 -6.22 -9.18 14.06
C VAL A 33 -5.27 -10.19 14.70
N ALA A 34 -3.98 -10.15 14.35
CA ALA A 34 -2.98 -11.04 14.95
C ALA A 34 -2.89 -10.87 16.46
N ARG A 35 -2.97 -9.63 16.97
CA ARG A 35 -2.99 -9.37 18.42
C ARG A 35 -4.26 -9.89 19.07
N LEU A 36 -5.43 -9.74 18.43
CA LEU A 36 -6.69 -10.28 18.95
C LEU A 36 -6.63 -11.78 19.04
N ILE A 37 -6.18 -12.48 17.98
CA ILE A 37 -6.04 -13.94 17.97
C ILE A 37 -5.06 -14.40 19.07
N LYS A 38 -3.91 -13.76 19.17
CA LYS A 38 -2.92 -14.07 20.21
C LYS A 38 -3.53 -13.94 21.61
N ASN A 39 -4.23 -12.85 21.89
CA ASN A 39 -4.84 -12.61 23.19
C ASN A 39 -5.96 -13.62 23.49
N GLU A 40 -6.77 -14.01 22.52
CA GLU A 40 -7.80 -15.01 22.68
C GLU A 40 -7.23 -16.39 23.02
N LEU A 41 -6.13 -16.78 22.34
CA LEU A 41 -5.44 -18.04 22.62
C LEU A 41 -4.80 -18.07 24.01
N LEU A 42 -4.15 -16.95 24.41
CA LEU A 42 -3.46 -16.88 25.70
C LEU A 42 -4.41 -16.68 26.90
N LEU A 43 -5.52 -16.00 26.71
CA LEU A 43 -6.44 -15.62 27.78
C LEU A 43 -7.75 -16.43 27.78
N SER A 44 -7.79 -17.55 27.05
CA SER A 44 -8.96 -18.44 26.98
C SER A 44 -10.28 -17.69 26.66
N GLY A 45 -10.21 -16.74 25.73
CA GLY A 45 -11.39 -16.01 25.27
C GLY A 45 -11.86 -14.85 26.17
N LYS A 46 -11.18 -14.56 27.27
CA LYS A 46 -11.56 -13.49 28.23
C LYS A 46 -11.01 -12.10 27.86
N SER A 47 -10.34 -11.96 26.72
CA SER A 47 -9.78 -10.66 26.30
C SER A 47 -10.84 -9.76 25.68
N PRO A 48 -10.97 -8.49 26.12
CA PRO A 48 -11.86 -7.55 25.47
C PRO A 48 -11.40 -7.23 24.05
N ARG A 49 -12.31 -7.35 23.09
CA ARG A 49 -12.03 -7.00 21.69
C ARG A 49 -12.15 -5.49 21.53
N ARG A 50 -10.99 -4.84 21.37
CA ARG A 50 -10.97 -3.42 21.05
C ARG A 50 -11.26 -3.23 19.56
N PRO A 51 -12.05 -2.21 19.15
CA PRO A 51 -12.26 -1.88 17.75
C PRO A 51 -10.93 -1.50 17.09
N PHE A 52 -10.86 -1.69 15.79
CA PHE A 52 -9.71 -1.27 14.99
C PHE A 52 -9.75 0.25 14.80
N GLN A 53 -8.62 0.91 15.02
CA GLN A 53 -8.43 2.33 14.76
C GLN A 53 -7.33 2.49 13.72
N TYR A 54 -7.68 3.11 12.58
CA TYR A 54 -6.71 3.42 11.55
C TYR A 54 -5.93 4.68 11.91
N ARG A 55 -4.62 4.59 11.79
CA ARG A 55 -3.72 5.74 11.85
C ARG A 55 -3.26 6.08 10.44
N ASP A 56 -3.74 7.18 9.89
CA ASP A 56 -3.28 7.67 8.61
C ASP A 56 -1.80 8.06 8.69
N LYS A 57 -0.98 7.50 7.80
CA LYS A 57 0.44 7.80 7.67
C LYS A 57 0.74 8.72 6.49
N GLY A 58 -0.30 9.15 5.82
CA GLY A 58 -0.21 9.94 4.60
C GLY A 58 -0.32 9.11 3.33
N SER A 59 -0.28 9.80 2.22
CA SER A 59 -0.41 9.23 0.88
C SER A 59 0.71 9.71 -0.03
N MET A 60 1.08 8.87 -0.98
CA MET A 60 2.10 9.17 -1.97
C MET A 60 1.69 8.58 -3.31
N ALA A 61 1.90 9.33 -4.39
CA ALA A 61 1.64 8.86 -5.75
C ALA A 61 2.69 9.37 -6.71
N THR A 62 3.18 8.49 -7.59
CA THR A 62 4.01 8.90 -8.73
C THR A 62 3.14 9.41 -9.86
N ILE A 63 3.49 10.56 -10.42
CA ILE A 63 2.77 11.16 -11.56
C ILE A 63 3.47 10.80 -12.87
N GLY A 64 4.74 10.46 -12.78
CA GLY A 64 5.54 10.13 -13.94
C GLY A 64 6.97 9.84 -13.55
N ARG A 65 7.87 10.02 -14.51
CA ARG A 65 9.28 9.80 -14.31
C ARG A 65 9.88 10.95 -13.49
N SER A 66 10.50 10.63 -12.35
CA SER A 66 11.12 11.59 -11.44
C SER A 66 10.14 12.62 -10.83
N ALA A 67 8.85 12.35 -10.87
CA ALA A 67 7.83 13.22 -10.29
C ALA A 67 6.80 12.42 -9.49
N ALA A 68 6.53 12.89 -8.29
CA ALA A 68 5.52 12.35 -7.38
C ALA A 68 4.88 13.48 -6.58
N VAL A 69 3.80 13.15 -5.91
CA VAL A 69 3.20 13.96 -4.86
C VAL A 69 3.20 13.15 -3.56
N ALA A 70 3.43 13.82 -2.46
CA ALA A 70 3.42 13.19 -1.14
C ALA A 70 2.77 14.13 -0.14
N LYS A 71 1.92 13.55 0.70
CA LYS A 71 1.28 14.19 1.84
C LYS A 71 1.49 13.34 3.07
N MET A 72 2.16 13.89 4.08
CA MET A 72 2.40 13.24 5.37
C MET A 72 1.99 14.20 6.49
N GLY A 73 0.80 14.00 7.05
CA GLY A 73 0.22 14.91 8.02
C GLY A 73 0.04 16.32 7.44
N ARG A 74 0.81 17.30 7.96
CA ARG A 74 0.79 18.70 7.47
C ARG A 74 1.82 19.00 6.40
N LEU A 75 2.72 18.07 6.11
CA LEU A 75 3.76 18.23 5.11
C LEU A 75 3.22 17.77 3.75
N GLU A 76 3.24 18.68 2.79
CA GLU A 76 2.90 18.41 1.40
C GLU A 76 4.09 18.83 0.53
N PHE A 77 4.56 17.93 -0.31
CA PHE A 77 5.66 18.22 -1.23
C PHE A 77 5.48 17.41 -2.53
N SER A 78 6.09 17.90 -3.58
CA SER A 78 5.92 17.36 -4.92
C SER A 78 7.23 17.34 -5.71
N GLY A 79 7.19 16.78 -6.91
CA GLY A 79 8.32 16.71 -7.82
C GLY A 79 9.35 15.66 -7.44
N PHE A 80 10.62 15.95 -7.72
CA PHE A 80 11.74 15.04 -7.51
C PHE A 80 11.96 14.62 -6.04
N PRO A 81 11.87 15.51 -5.03
CA PRO A 81 11.98 15.11 -3.63
C PRO A 81 10.89 14.11 -3.20
N ALA A 82 9.66 14.32 -3.64
CA ALA A 82 8.57 13.39 -3.38
C ALA A 82 8.80 12.04 -4.05
N TRP A 83 9.37 12.03 -5.23
CA TRP A 83 9.73 10.81 -5.95
C TRP A 83 10.83 10.03 -5.23
N LEU A 84 11.88 10.68 -4.74
CA LEU A 84 12.92 10.04 -3.92
C LEU A 84 12.35 9.46 -2.61
N ALA A 85 11.48 10.22 -1.95
CA ALA A 85 10.80 9.74 -0.74
C ALA A 85 9.93 8.51 -1.05
N TRP A 86 9.21 8.51 -2.17
CA TRP A 86 8.41 7.38 -2.64
C TRP A 86 9.29 6.13 -2.86
N LEU A 87 10.42 6.27 -3.57
CA LEU A 87 11.40 5.18 -3.76
C LEU A 87 11.89 4.62 -2.42
N GLY A 88 12.33 5.50 -1.52
CA GLY A 88 12.86 5.12 -0.22
C GLY A 88 11.84 4.36 0.62
N VAL A 89 10.62 4.87 0.73
CA VAL A 89 9.54 4.23 1.48
C VAL A 89 9.26 2.85 0.92
N HIS A 90 9.10 2.70 -0.40
CA HIS A 90 8.78 1.41 -1.01
C HIS A 90 9.91 0.38 -0.84
N LEU A 91 11.17 0.79 -0.95
CA LEU A 91 12.31 -0.09 -0.71
C LEU A 91 12.44 -0.51 0.76
N ILE A 92 12.16 0.41 1.71
CA ILE A 92 12.22 0.08 3.15
C ILE A 92 11.18 -0.98 3.51
N PHE A 93 9.95 -0.83 3.01
CA PHE A 93 8.84 -1.75 3.31
C PHE A 93 8.90 -3.07 2.52
N LEU A 94 9.74 -3.18 1.50
CA LEU A 94 9.92 -4.42 0.77
C LEU A 94 10.67 -5.45 1.63
N ILE A 95 10.11 -6.66 1.72
CA ILE A 95 10.66 -7.73 2.53
C ILE A 95 11.81 -8.43 1.78
N GLY A 96 12.91 -8.66 2.50
CA GLY A 96 14.08 -9.41 2.01
C GLY A 96 15.10 -8.57 1.26
N PHE A 97 16.37 -8.69 1.63
CA PHE A 97 17.48 -7.96 1.01
C PHE A 97 17.60 -8.24 -0.49
N ARG A 98 17.47 -9.51 -0.87
CA ARG A 98 17.51 -9.93 -2.28
C ARG A 98 16.45 -9.23 -3.12
N ASN A 99 15.23 -9.12 -2.60
CA ASN A 99 14.13 -8.46 -3.30
C ASN A 99 14.39 -6.94 -3.42
N LYS A 100 14.90 -6.31 -2.38
CA LYS A 100 15.27 -4.90 -2.41
C LYS A 100 16.31 -4.61 -3.49
N LEU A 101 17.35 -5.43 -3.57
CA LEU A 101 18.39 -5.28 -4.57
C LEU A 101 17.86 -5.52 -5.99
N ALA A 102 17.06 -6.57 -6.19
CA ALA A 102 16.48 -6.87 -7.50
C ALA A 102 15.56 -5.74 -7.99
N VAL A 103 14.69 -5.22 -7.13
CA VAL A 103 13.79 -4.11 -7.47
C VAL A 103 14.58 -2.83 -7.74
N LEU A 104 15.60 -2.53 -6.94
CA LEU A 104 16.45 -1.36 -7.15
C LEU A 104 17.15 -1.41 -8.52
N LEU A 105 17.73 -2.55 -8.88
CA LEU A 105 18.39 -2.74 -10.18
C LEU A 105 17.38 -2.66 -11.34
N GLN A 106 16.21 -3.24 -11.20
CA GLN A 106 15.14 -3.14 -12.21
C GLN A 106 14.67 -1.70 -12.39
N TRP A 107 14.48 -0.95 -11.32
CA TRP A 107 14.08 0.45 -11.38
C TRP A 107 15.19 1.31 -12.00
N ALA A 108 16.44 1.11 -11.62
CA ALA A 108 17.57 1.79 -12.22
C ALA A 108 17.63 1.49 -13.74
N TYR A 109 17.55 0.22 -14.13
CA TYR A 109 17.53 -0.17 -15.54
C TYR A 109 16.38 0.49 -16.29
N ALA A 110 15.14 0.40 -15.79
CA ALA A 110 13.98 1.03 -16.41
C ALA A 110 14.10 2.56 -16.49
N TYR A 111 14.72 3.16 -15.49
CA TYR A 111 14.98 4.60 -15.46
C TYR A 111 15.95 5.03 -16.57
N PHE A 112 17.05 4.35 -16.75
CA PHE A 112 18.06 4.70 -17.75
C PHE A 112 17.70 4.28 -19.18
N THR A 113 16.97 3.16 -19.34
CA THR A 113 16.60 2.64 -20.66
C THR A 113 15.28 3.16 -21.20
N TYR A 114 14.56 4.02 -20.46
CA TYR A 114 13.22 4.50 -20.83
C TYR A 114 12.19 3.40 -21.09
N LYS A 115 12.44 2.18 -20.58
CA LYS A 115 11.57 1.06 -20.79
C LYS A 115 10.26 1.26 -20.02
N ARG A 116 9.12 1.25 -20.73
CA ARG A 116 7.80 1.31 -20.09
C ARG A 116 7.50 -0.04 -19.47
N GLY A 117 7.25 -0.08 -18.15
CA GLY A 117 6.91 -1.30 -17.40
C GLY A 117 5.48 -1.78 -17.60
N ALA A 118 4.58 -0.89 -18.03
CA ALA A 118 3.18 -1.21 -18.28
C ALA A 118 2.77 -0.83 -19.70
N ARG A 119 1.95 -1.68 -20.32
CA ARG A 119 1.31 -1.41 -21.60
C ARG A 119 -0.20 -1.31 -21.37
N ILE A 120 -0.81 -0.25 -21.86
CA ILE A 120 -2.26 -0.15 -21.93
C ILE A 120 -2.69 -0.89 -23.20
N ILE A 121 -3.43 -1.97 -23.04
CA ILE A 121 -4.06 -2.68 -24.16
C ILE A 121 -5.42 -2.02 -24.35
N THR A 122 -5.53 -1.10 -25.31
CA THR A 122 -6.80 -0.49 -25.70
C THR A 122 -7.32 -1.19 -26.94
N GLY A 123 -8.51 -1.77 -26.82
CA GLY A 123 -9.28 -2.24 -27.97
C GLY A 123 -8.83 -3.60 -28.52
N LEU A 124 -9.48 -4.65 -28.08
CA LEU A 124 -9.78 -5.78 -28.97
C LEU A 124 -11.01 -5.33 -29.77
N SER A 125 -10.80 -4.75 -30.94
CA SER A 125 -11.88 -4.59 -31.91
C SER A 125 -12.17 -5.97 -32.49
N ASP A 126 -13.02 -6.73 -31.85
CA ASP A 126 -13.71 -7.87 -32.47
C ASP A 126 -14.76 -7.34 -33.44
N GLU A 127 -14.36 -6.66 -34.48
CA GLU A 127 -15.19 -6.54 -35.66
C GLU A 127 -14.81 -7.65 -36.65
N PRO A 128 -15.72 -8.62 -36.91
CA PRO A 128 -15.52 -9.55 -38.00
C PRO A 128 -15.57 -8.72 -39.29
N LYS A 129 -14.46 -8.66 -39.99
CA LYS A 129 -14.43 -8.14 -41.37
C LYS A 129 -15.39 -9.00 -42.22
N ARG A 130 -16.51 -8.40 -42.60
CA ARG A 130 -17.40 -8.88 -43.65
C ARG A 130 -16.78 -8.64 -45.03
#